data_fd085b91d4653a12e5732e05b713df5c
#
_entry.id   fd085b91d4653a12e5732e05b713df5c
#
_cell.length_a   1.000
_cell.length_b   1.000
_cell.length_c   1.000
_cell.angle_alpha   90.00
_cell.angle_beta   90.00
_cell.angle_gamma   90.00
#
_symmetry.space_group_name_H-M   'P 1'
#
loop_
_entity.id
_entity.type
_entity.pdbx_description
1 polymer ?
#
loop_
_entity_poly.entity_id
_entity_poly.type
_entity_poly.pdbx_seq_one_letter_code
_entity_poly.pdbx_strand_id
1 'polypeptide(L)'
;MKKLLLILLICASSVSFAQEGREGGRIDAMRIAFITERLELTPAEAEKFWPVYNAYRSREKEIRKSKYMTVRGIANANLTEKEAATALAEIEKGETDLHENRRGFISKLKQIIPALKILKLKKAEDDFNRQLLKRYRNNKD
;
A
#
# COMPACT_ATOMS: atom_id res chain seq x y z
N MET A 1 22.25 -35.17 -20.36
CA MET A 1 22.87 -33.87 -20.09
C MET A 1 22.00 -32.70 -20.56
N LYS A 2 21.48 -32.68 -21.77
CA LYS A 2 20.60 -31.57 -22.26
C LYS A 2 19.30 -31.36 -21.45
N LYS A 3 18.70 -32.42 -20.91
CA LYS A 3 17.49 -32.34 -20.08
C LYS A 3 17.75 -31.77 -18.67
N LEU A 4 18.95 -32.01 -18.12
CA LEU A 4 19.37 -31.44 -16.83
C LEU A 4 19.67 -29.93 -16.93
N LEU A 5 20.23 -29.48 -18.06
CA LEU A 5 20.46 -28.06 -18.34
C LEU A 5 19.16 -27.26 -18.49
N LEU A 6 18.11 -27.87 -19.09
CA LEU A 6 16.81 -27.26 -19.23
C LEU A 6 16.08 -27.07 -17.89
N ILE A 7 16.22 -28.04 -16.97
CA ILE A 7 15.65 -27.96 -15.61
C ILE A 7 16.36 -26.88 -14.79
N LEU A 8 17.68 -26.72 -14.95
CA LEU A 8 18.44 -25.67 -14.27
C LEU A 8 18.05 -24.26 -14.74
N LEU A 9 17.71 -24.10 -16.03
CA LEU A 9 17.30 -22.83 -16.62
C LEU A 9 15.89 -22.39 -16.12
N ILE A 10 14.99 -23.34 -15.86
CA ILE A 10 13.64 -23.08 -15.34
C ILE A 10 13.69 -22.67 -13.87
N CYS A 11 14.63 -23.19 -13.09
CA CYS A 11 14.80 -22.80 -11.69
C CYS A 11 15.35 -21.38 -11.50
N ALA A 12 16.11 -20.84 -12.48
CA ALA A 12 16.69 -19.50 -12.39
C ALA A 12 15.67 -18.37 -12.61
N SER A 13 14.56 -18.64 -13.32
CA SER A 13 13.52 -17.64 -13.62
C SER A 13 12.52 -17.42 -12.48
N SER A 14 12.47 -18.28 -11.46
CA SER A 14 11.53 -18.18 -10.34
C SER A 14 12.03 -17.28 -9.20
N VAL A 15 13.29 -16.88 -9.20
CA VAL A 15 13.90 -16.10 -8.09
C VAL A 15 13.47 -14.63 -8.11
N SER A 16 13.16 -14.07 -9.29
CA SER A 16 12.83 -12.64 -9.41
C SER A 16 11.46 -12.26 -8.83
N PHE A 17 10.46 -13.14 -8.91
CA PHE A 17 9.14 -12.91 -8.32
C PHE A 17 9.10 -13.04 -6.79
N ALA A 18 10.03 -13.78 -6.21
CA ALA A 18 10.12 -13.97 -4.76
C ALA A 18 10.71 -12.74 -4.03
N GLN A 19 11.47 -11.89 -4.72
CA GLN A 19 12.10 -10.71 -4.13
C GLN A 19 11.14 -9.54 -3.92
N GLU A 20 10.27 -9.24 -4.87
CA GLU A 20 9.25 -8.18 -4.71
C GLU A 20 8.28 -8.48 -3.57
N GLY A 21 7.83 -9.73 -3.44
CA GLY A 21 6.98 -10.16 -2.33
C GLY A 21 7.66 -10.09 -0.97
N ARG A 22 8.97 -10.35 -0.89
CA ARG A 22 9.76 -10.29 0.35
C ARG A 22 10.00 -8.86 0.82
N GLU A 23 10.27 -7.93 -0.09
CA GLU A 23 10.51 -6.53 0.25
C GLU A 23 9.22 -5.85 0.73
N GLY A 24 8.10 -6.07 0.04
CA GLY A 24 6.78 -5.60 0.46
C GLY A 24 6.38 -6.12 1.84
N GLY A 25 6.56 -7.42 2.11
CA GLY A 25 6.30 -8.02 3.42
C GLY A 25 7.20 -7.46 4.52
N ARG A 26 8.47 -7.15 4.22
CA ARG A 26 9.38 -6.53 5.18
C ARG A 26 8.96 -5.10 5.53
N ILE A 27 8.54 -4.31 4.55
CA ILE A 27 8.05 -2.95 4.76
C ILE A 27 6.76 -2.97 5.60
N ASP A 28 5.85 -3.89 5.34
CA ASP A 28 4.62 -4.03 6.11
C ASP A 28 4.90 -4.46 7.56
N ALA A 29 5.82 -5.39 7.79
CA ALA A 29 6.26 -5.77 9.15
C ALA A 29 6.88 -4.59 9.90
N MET A 30 7.73 -3.80 9.25
CA MET A 30 8.31 -2.58 9.84
C MET A 30 7.25 -1.54 10.17
N ARG A 31 6.24 -1.38 9.33
CA ARG A 31 5.10 -0.49 9.55
C ARG A 31 4.29 -0.93 10.77
N ILE A 32 3.99 -2.22 10.88
CA ILE A 32 3.26 -2.79 12.02
C ILE A 32 4.01 -2.52 13.31
N ALA A 33 5.31 -2.83 13.37
CA ALA A 33 6.15 -2.57 14.54
C ALA A 33 6.15 -1.07 14.92
N PHE A 34 6.34 -0.20 13.93
CA PHE A 34 6.38 1.25 14.13
C PHE A 34 5.05 1.82 14.67
N ILE A 35 3.94 1.39 14.10
CA ILE A 35 2.60 1.84 14.54
C ILE A 35 2.29 1.29 15.95
N THR A 36 2.60 0.02 16.21
CA THR A 36 2.37 -0.61 17.52
C THR A 36 3.08 0.18 18.64
N GLU A 37 4.35 0.52 18.42
CA GLU A 37 5.14 1.32 19.37
C GLU A 37 4.53 2.71 19.61
N ARG A 38 4.09 3.39 18.53
CA ARG A 38 3.60 4.77 18.60
C ARG A 38 2.20 4.90 19.19
N LEU A 39 1.35 3.90 19.00
CA LEU A 39 -0.04 3.94 19.47
C LEU A 39 -0.22 3.39 20.88
N GLU A 40 0.74 2.62 21.38
CA GLU A 40 0.65 1.98 22.69
C GLU A 40 -0.70 1.24 22.86
N LEU A 41 -1.04 0.41 21.84
CA LEU A 41 -2.30 -0.35 21.83
C LEU A 41 -2.28 -1.39 22.96
N THR A 42 -3.39 -1.46 23.73
CA THR A 42 -3.60 -2.60 24.60
C THR A 42 -3.83 -3.87 23.75
N PRO A 43 -3.62 -5.09 24.31
CA PRO A 43 -3.91 -6.32 23.58
C PRO A 43 -5.33 -6.39 23.01
N ALA A 44 -6.33 -5.95 23.80
CA ALA A 44 -7.73 -5.91 23.37
C ALA A 44 -8.00 -4.91 22.24
N GLU A 45 -7.33 -3.76 22.27
CA GLU A 45 -7.39 -2.77 21.18
C GLU A 45 -6.69 -3.34 19.91
N ALA A 46 -5.51 -3.92 20.06
CA ALA A 46 -4.73 -4.48 18.95
C ALA A 46 -5.47 -5.60 18.21
N GLU A 47 -6.14 -6.48 18.93
CA GLU A 47 -6.94 -7.57 18.35
C GLU A 47 -8.02 -7.05 17.39
N LYS A 48 -8.68 -5.93 17.73
CA LYS A 48 -9.72 -5.31 16.89
C LYS A 48 -9.16 -4.35 15.85
N PHE A 49 -8.06 -3.67 16.17
CA PHE A 49 -7.44 -2.65 15.31
C PHE A 49 -6.84 -3.24 14.04
N TRP A 50 -6.02 -4.30 14.15
CA TRP A 50 -5.25 -4.81 13.03
C TRP A 50 -6.09 -5.34 11.88
N PRO A 51 -7.18 -6.10 12.08
CA PRO A 51 -8.04 -6.50 10.97
C PRO A 51 -8.63 -5.31 10.21
N VAL A 52 -9.06 -4.26 10.92
CA VAL A 52 -9.62 -3.05 10.32
C VAL A 52 -8.55 -2.25 9.57
N TYR A 53 -7.36 -2.12 10.15
CA TYR A 53 -6.22 -1.45 9.53
C TYR A 53 -5.76 -2.15 8.25
N ASN A 54 -5.62 -3.47 8.30
CA ASN A 54 -5.17 -4.27 7.15
C ASN A 54 -6.19 -4.21 6.00
N ALA A 55 -7.49 -4.28 6.28
CA ALA A 55 -8.54 -4.15 5.28
C ALA A 55 -8.51 -2.76 4.61
N TYR A 56 -8.35 -1.70 5.40
CA TYR A 56 -8.19 -0.34 4.89
C TYR A 56 -6.98 -0.22 3.96
N ARG A 57 -5.81 -0.73 4.39
CA ARG A 57 -4.57 -0.68 3.61
C ARG A 57 -4.64 -1.48 2.31
N SER A 58 -5.25 -2.66 2.36
CA SER A 58 -5.46 -3.48 1.16
C SER A 58 -6.31 -2.73 0.13
N ARG A 59 -7.43 -2.16 0.56
CA ARG A 59 -8.31 -1.38 -0.32
C ARG A 59 -7.63 -0.12 -0.87
N GLU A 60 -6.89 0.60 -0.04
CA GLU A 60 -6.10 1.76 -0.48
C GLU A 60 -5.10 1.37 -1.59
N LYS A 61 -4.39 0.24 -1.41
CA LYS A 61 -3.42 -0.26 -2.39
C LYS A 61 -4.09 -0.62 -3.73
N GLU A 62 -5.25 -1.26 -3.70
CA GLU A 62 -6.03 -1.59 -4.91
C GLU A 62 -6.43 -0.34 -5.68
N ILE A 63 -7.00 0.67 -5.00
CA ILE A 63 -7.43 1.92 -5.63
C ILE A 63 -6.23 2.66 -6.23
N ARG A 64 -5.13 2.78 -5.48
CA ARG A 64 -3.91 3.44 -5.97
C ARG A 64 -3.31 2.71 -7.18
N LYS A 65 -3.33 1.38 -7.18
CA LYS A 65 -2.88 0.56 -8.32
C LYS A 65 -3.73 0.83 -9.56
N SER A 66 -5.05 0.84 -9.41
CA SER A 66 -5.98 1.14 -10.52
C SER A 66 -5.68 2.52 -11.11
N LYS A 67 -5.62 3.56 -10.27
CA LYS A 67 -5.28 4.93 -10.70
C LYS A 67 -3.93 5.00 -11.42
N TYR A 68 -2.91 4.33 -10.88
CA TYR A 68 -1.59 4.29 -11.51
C TYR A 68 -1.63 3.66 -12.90
N MET A 69 -2.39 2.58 -13.08
CA MET A 69 -2.53 1.92 -14.38
C MET A 69 -3.25 2.82 -15.40
N THR A 70 -4.29 3.55 -14.98
CA THR A 70 -4.97 4.54 -15.83
C THR A 70 -3.99 5.64 -16.27
N VAL A 71 -3.28 6.26 -15.33
CA VAL A 71 -2.30 7.32 -15.63
C VAL A 71 -1.17 6.82 -16.53
N ARG A 72 -0.66 5.61 -16.30
CA ARG A 72 0.38 5.00 -17.13
C ARG A 72 -0.11 4.72 -18.55
N GLY A 73 -1.36 4.30 -18.71
CA GLY A 73 -1.97 4.11 -20.03
C GLY A 73 -2.03 5.40 -20.85
N ILE A 74 -2.29 6.53 -20.20
CA ILE A 74 -2.33 7.86 -20.84
C ILE A 74 -0.96 8.27 -21.39
N ALA A 75 0.13 7.99 -20.68
CA ALA A 75 1.47 8.49 -21.02
C ALA A 75 2.00 7.99 -22.37
N ASN A 76 1.44 6.92 -22.93
CA ASN A 76 1.93 6.25 -24.14
C ASN A 76 0.90 6.20 -25.28
N ALA A 77 -0.23 6.91 -25.21
CA ALA A 77 -1.32 6.82 -26.16
C ALA A 77 -1.68 8.18 -26.76
N ASN A 78 -1.93 8.19 -28.09
CA ASN A 78 -2.64 9.30 -28.73
C ASN A 78 -4.14 9.13 -28.42
N LEU A 79 -4.58 9.66 -27.28
CA LEU A 79 -5.96 9.56 -26.83
C LEU A 79 -6.88 10.45 -27.65
N THR A 80 -8.03 9.92 -28.01
CA THR A 80 -9.17 10.73 -28.45
C THR A 80 -9.75 11.50 -27.25
N GLU A 81 -10.48 12.57 -27.50
CA GLU A 81 -11.16 13.36 -26.47
C GLU A 81 -12.09 12.49 -25.59
N LYS A 82 -12.78 11.54 -26.17
CA LYS A 82 -13.64 10.60 -25.46
C LYS A 82 -12.84 9.70 -24.50
N GLU A 83 -11.71 9.18 -24.92
CA GLU A 83 -10.83 8.33 -24.10
C GLU A 83 -10.19 9.15 -22.97
N ALA A 84 -9.79 10.38 -23.25
CA ALA A 84 -9.28 11.31 -22.26
C ALA A 84 -10.33 11.64 -21.19
N ALA A 85 -11.58 11.93 -21.60
CA ALA A 85 -12.69 12.17 -20.68
C ALA A 85 -12.98 10.94 -19.80
N THR A 86 -12.95 9.73 -20.36
CA THR A 86 -13.13 8.48 -19.62
C THR A 86 -12.02 8.29 -18.59
N ALA A 87 -10.78 8.47 -18.98
CA ALA A 87 -9.62 8.33 -18.08
C ALA A 87 -9.68 9.36 -16.94
N LEU A 88 -10.07 10.59 -17.22
CA LEU A 88 -10.27 11.63 -16.21
C LEU A 88 -11.34 11.22 -15.19
N ALA A 89 -12.48 10.73 -15.65
CA ALA A 89 -13.57 10.26 -14.78
C ALA A 89 -13.12 9.09 -13.89
N GLU A 90 -12.30 8.17 -14.40
CA GLU A 90 -11.72 7.07 -13.61
C GLU A 90 -10.75 7.58 -12.53
N ILE A 91 -9.94 8.59 -12.83
CA ILE A 91 -9.03 9.23 -11.86
C ILE A 91 -9.85 9.90 -10.76
N GLU A 92 -10.85 10.71 -11.10
CA GLU A 92 -11.74 11.38 -10.14
C GLU A 92 -12.48 10.39 -9.26
N LYS A 93 -12.98 9.30 -9.86
CA LYS A 93 -13.60 8.20 -9.10
C LYS A 93 -12.61 7.59 -8.11
N GLY A 94 -11.36 7.36 -8.50
CA GLY A 94 -10.32 6.84 -7.61
C GLY A 94 -10.02 7.77 -6.44
N GLU A 95 -10.04 9.10 -6.62
CA GLU A 95 -9.91 10.07 -5.51
C GLU A 95 -11.09 9.96 -4.54
N THR A 96 -12.30 9.86 -5.06
CA THR A 96 -13.51 9.68 -4.25
C THR A 96 -13.44 8.38 -3.46
N ASP A 97 -13.08 7.27 -4.11
CA ASP A 97 -12.96 5.95 -3.47
C ASP A 97 -11.90 5.96 -2.35
N LEU A 98 -10.77 6.66 -2.53
CA LEU A 98 -9.75 6.83 -1.48
C LEU A 98 -10.29 7.61 -0.29
N HIS A 99 -11.03 8.69 -0.54
CA HIS A 99 -11.64 9.50 0.50
C HIS A 99 -12.67 8.69 1.30
N GLU A 100 -13.55 7.95 0.63
CA GLU A 100 -14.57 7.12 1.26
C GLU A 100 -13.96 5.98 2.07
N ASN A 101 -12.94 5.30 1.51
CA ASN A 101 -12.19 4.26 2.22
C ASN A 101 -11.61 4.80 3.53
N ARG A 102 -11.02 5.99 3.50
CA ARG A 102 -10.47 6.63 4.70
C ARG A 102 -11.56 7.04 5.69
N ARG A 103 -12.68 7.59 5.22
CA ARG A 103 -13.83 7.94 6.09
C ARG A 103 -14.36 6.71 6.82
N GLY A 104 -14.59 5.62 6.08
CA GLY A 104 -15.07 4.35 6.65
C GLY A 104 -14.09 3.77 7.67
N PHE A 105 -12.80 3.84 7.39
CA PHE A 105 -11.74 3.44 8.30
C PHE A 105 -11.77 4.22 9.61
N ILE A 106 -11.77 5.55 9.55
CA ILE A 106 -11.83 6.41 10.74
C ILE A 106 -13.11 6.14 11.55
N SER A 107 -14.25 5.96 10.89
CA SER A 107 -15.51 5.63 11.56
C SER A 107 -15.43 4.32 12.36
N LYS A 108 -14.81 3.28 11.79
CA LYS A 108 -14.58 2.01 12.48
C LYS A 108 -13.60 2.16 13.64
N LEU A 109 -12.50 2.91 13.46
CA LEU A 109 -11.51 3.13 14.51
C LEU A 109 -12.07 3.83 15.72
N LYS A 110 -12.99 4.79 15.56
CA LYS A 110 -13.66 5.49 16.67
C LYS A 110 -14.41 4.55 17.62
N GLN A 111 -14.76 3.36 17.18
CA GLN A 111 -15.42 2.33 17.98
C GLN A 111 -14.43 1.40 18.71
N ILE A 112 -13.14 1.47 18.35
CA ILE A 112 -12.11 0.54 18.83
C ILE A 112 -11.11 1.25 19.74
N ILE A 113 -10.68 2.45 19.37
CA ILE A 113 -9.62 3.20 20.07
C ILE A 113 -10.03 4.66 20.28
N PRO A 114 -9.48 5.32 21.33
CA PRO A 114 -9.71 6.74 21.57
C PRO A 114 -9.26 7.64 20.41
N ALA A 115 -9.94 8.78 20.24
CA ALA A 115 -9.63 9.74 19.17
C ALA A 115 -8.15 10.22 19.20
N LEU A 116 -7.55 10.32 20.38
CA LEU A 116 -6.13 10.65 20.52
C LEU A 116 -5.22 9.62 19.84
N LYS A 117 -5.52 8.31 19.97
CA LYS A 117 -4.76 7.25 19.30
C LYS A 117 -4.96 7.29 17.78
N ILE A 118 -6.15 7.70 17.29
CA ILE A 118 -6.39 7.91 15.85
C ILE A 118 -5.52 9.05 15.31
N LEU A 119 -5.37 10.15 16.04
CA LEU A 119 -4.46 11.24 15.68
C LEU A 119 -2.99 10.81 15.71
N LYS A 120 -2.59 10.03 16.73
CA LYS A 120 -1.25 9.44 16.80
C LYS A 120 -0.99 8.51 15.61
N LEU A 121 -2.00 7.72 15.16
CA LEU A 121 -1.89 6.87 13.97
C LEU A 121 -1.58 7.69 12.72
N LYS A 122 -2.36 8.77 12.48
CA LYS A 122 -2.11 9.64 11.33
C LYS A 122 -0.68 10.16 11.32
N LYS A 123 -0.19 10.65 12.47
CA LYS A 123 1.20 11.11 12.60
C LYS A 123 2.21 9.99 12.38
N ALA A 124 1.95 8.80 12.93
CA ALA A 124 2.84 7.64 12.77
C ALA A 124 2.95 7.18 11.31
N GLU A 125 1.84 7.17 10.56
CA GLU A 125 1.85 6.87 9.13
C GLU A 125 2.70 7.88 8.34
N ASP A 126 2.54 9.17 8.61
CA ASP A 126 3.30 10.24 7.96
C ASP A 126 4.80 10.15 8.30
N ASP A 127 5.14 9.89 9.56
CA ASP A 127 6.52 9.72 10.02
C ASP A 127 7.18 8.47 9.41
N PHE A 128 6.46 7.35 9.34
CA PHE A 128 6.94 6.12 8.72
C PHE A 128 7.25 6.33 7.23
N ASN A 129 6.33 6.94 6.50
CA ASN A 129 6.51 7.22 5.08
C ASN A 129 7.74 8.12 4.83
N ARG A 130 7.94 9.16 5.67
CA ARG A 130 9.13 10.03 5.59
C ARG A 130 10.42 9.27 5.85
N GLN A 131 10.44 8.38 6.85
CA GLN A 131 11.62 7.55 7.16
C GLN A 131 11.93 6.57 6.03
N LEU A 132 10.90 5.97 5.45
CA LEU A 132 11.04 5.05 4.32
C LEU A 132 11.66 5.75 3.12
N LEU A 133 11.17 6.94 2.75
CA LEU A 133 11.71 7.74 1.65
C LEU A 133 13.16 8.16 1.89
N LYS A 134 13.53 8.53 3.14
CA LYS A 134 14.93 8.83 3.49
C LYS A 134 15.84 7.64 3.29
N ARG A 135 15.41 6.43 3.71
CA ARG A 135 16.19 5.19 3.51
C ARG A 135 16.42 4.88 2.04
N TYR A 136 15.38 5.00 1.21
CA TYR A 136 15.52 4.77 -0.24
C TYR A 136 16.46 5.77 -0.91
N ARG A 137 16.48 7.02 -0.48
CA ARG A 137 17.40 8.03 -1.00
C ARG A 137 18.85 7.73 -0.63
N ASN A 138 19.10 7.41 0.64
CA ASN A 138 20.45 7.13 1.14
C ASN A 138 21.05 5.81 0.62
N ASN A 139 20.24 4.90 0.11
CA ASN A 139 20.71 3.65 -0.51
C ASN A 139 21.03 3.79 -2.01
N LYS A 140 20.81 4.97 -2.60
CA LYS A 140 21.13 5.27 -4.00
C LYS A 140 22.45 6.04 -4.19
N ASP A 141 23.00 6.56 -3.11
CA ASP A 141 24.31 7.20 -3.03
C ASP A 141 25.36 6.18 -2.60
#